data_a24d6e962b1c928427a381fb59b207d2
#
_entry.id   a24d6e962b1c928427a381fb59b207d2
#
_cell.length_a   1.000
_cell.length_b   1.000
_cell.length_c   1.000
_cell.angle_alpha   90.00
_cell.angle_beta   90.00
_cell.angle_gamma   90.00
#
_symmetry.space_group_name_H-M   'P 1'
#
loop_
_entity.id
_entity.type
_entity.pdbx_description
1 polymer ?
#
loop_
_entity_poly.entity_id
_entity_poly.type
_entity_poly.pdbx_seq_one_letter_code
_entity_poly.pdbx_strand_id
1 'polypeptide(L)'
;MKDRHLLFRYLFGLTVCILFFPLAVSAADSFIHFKRLSVDDGLSQNTVLALTQDHNNKIWVGTIDGLNWYEGSRFVSYYKAPDDTTSLANNHVYSLHTDLKGTVWVGTQVGLSRYNIVGNNFTNYSSPDNQPMQVLAIGEPEEGDRLLLATNIGLVIFDKKTGRMKVQPELAGKTIYSVCRMNDGFLLGTSEGVYFYYVRNENVTRLLLQLKGETISDMLYDDKTGNCWLASLTNGVYCVDNNFQIKHHYNKQNTPAYFLTNSVRTLSGDDKGRVWIGTMEGLLILEPETGTFRICRFSPEDPTTLGHNSIRSILKDNQGGMWIGTFYGGLNYYHPLAPAFGRLQHSAWRNSLSDNTVSCIAEDPDNGNLWIGTNDGGLNYYNRKTGVFSYYRTGTSANALKSDNIKCIWTDKDGSVYIGTHGGGMSRLHHRSGRIETYSFPHSTSLTNSCYSLLDGTDGTLWVGGMSGLYLFDKQTGELSQHPLAKKHKKLENVLIYTLFRDSKGRIWIGTEESLFLYAGGKLEELHLSSSAYLHGLIQAFCVQEDSRHEIWIGSSTGLYCYKEGAPTAWKHYTMKDGLPNDFI
;
A
#
# COMPACT_ATOMS: atom_id res chain seq x y z
N MET A 1 -58.96 -26.68 -20.23
CA MET A 1 -57.97 -25.84 -20.99
C MET A 1 -57.81 -24.42 -20.46
N LYS A 2 -58.50 -24.02 -19.38
CA LYS A 2 -58.33 -22.68 -18.75
C LYS A 2 -57.28 -22.65 -17.64
N ASP A 3 -56.92 -23.76 -17.04
CA ASP A 3 -56.02 -23.78 -15.87
C ASP A 3 -54.53 -23.87 -16.21
N ARG A 4 -54.17 -24.21 -17.47
CA ARG A 4 -52.76 -24.23 -17.89
C ARG A 4 -52.18 -22.84 -18.18
N HIS A 5 -53.01 -21.83 -18.48
CA HIS A 5 -52.55 -20.46 -18.73
C HIS A 5 -52.28 -19.65 -17.44
N LEU A 6 -52.91 -20.04 -16.31
CA LEU A 6 -52.67 -19.35 -15.04
C LEU A 6 -51.34 -19.80 -14.42
N LEU A 7 -50.99 -21.09 -14.53
CA LEU A 7 -49.73 -21.62 -14.02
C LEU A 7 -48.51 -21.05 -14.76
N PHE A 8 -48.64 -20.82 -16.08
CA PHE A 8 -47.58 -20.20 -16.88
C PHE A 8 -47.35 -18.73 -16.57
N ARG A 9 -48.40 -18.00 -16.18
CA ARG A 9 -48.27 -16.57 -15.76
C ARG A 9 -47.64 -16.42 -14.40
N TYR A 10 -47.86 -17.35 -13.45
CA TYR A 10 -47.22 -17.34 -12.15
C TYR A 10 -45.76 -17.79 -12.23
N LEU A 11 -45.42 -18.78 -13.06
CA LEU A 11 -44.01 -19.17 -13.26
C LEU A 11 -43.21 -18.09 -14.00
N PHE A 12 -43.81 -17.41 -14.98
CA PHE A 12 -43.12 -16.31 -15.69
C PHE A 12 -42.95 -15.07 -14.80
N GLY A 13 -43.92 -14.76 -13.92
CA GLY A 13 -43.82 -13.70 -12.92
C GLY A 13 -42.76 -13.98 -11.85
N LEU A 14 -42.62 -15.24 -11.42
CA LEU A 14 -41.59 -15.64 -10.45
C LEU A 14 -40.19 -15.63 -11.07
N THR A 15 -40.03 -16.02 -12.33
CA THR A 15 -38.74 -16.04 -13.04
C THR A 15 -38.26 -14.62 -13.38
N VAL A 16 -39.17 -13.68 -13.65
CA VAL A 16 -38.83 -12.28 -13.90
C VAL A 16 -38.51 -11.52 -12.60
N CYS A 17 -39.13 -11.89 -11.46
CA CYS A 17 -38.75 -11.32 -10.15
C CYS A 17 -37.41 -11.81 -9.62
N ILE A 18 -36.91 -12.98 -10.04
CA ILE A 18 -35.58 -13.49 -9.63
C ILE A 18 -34.46 -12.88 -10.49
N LEU A 19 -34.78 -12.32 -11.67
CA LEU A 19 -33.78 -11.69 -12.57
C LEU A 19 -33.59 -10.18 -12.35
N PHE A 20 -34.32 -9.54 -11.44
CA PHE A 20 -34.18 -8.14 -11.08
C PHE A 20 -33.96 -7.93 -9.59
N PHE A 21 -33.14 -8.78 -8.94
CA PHE A 21 -32.36 -8.26 -7.82
C PHE A 21 -31.18 -7.53 -8.45
N PRO A 22 -31.12 -6.20 -8.37
CA PRO A 22 -29.85 -5.54 -8.60
C PRO A 22 -28.92 -6.11 -7.53
N LEU A 23 -27.90 -6.85 -7.95
CA LEU A 23 -26.67 -6.87 -7.20
C LEU A 23 -26.29 -5.38 -7.08
N ALA A 24 -26.72 -4.76 -5.99
CA ALA A 24 -26.11 -3.55 -5.52
C ALA A 24 -24.66 -3.94 -5.22
N VAL A 25 -23.83 -3.91 -6.26
CA VAL A 25 -22.40 -3.77 -6.09
C VAL A 25 -22.26 -2.44 -5.37
N SER A 26 -22.14 -2.55 -4.04
CA SER A 26 -21.82 -1.43 -3.19
C SER A 26 -20.58 -0.78 -3.79
N ALA A 27 -20.76 0.43 -4.29
CA ALA A 27 -19.69 1.27 -4.76
C ALA A 27 -18.70 1.48 -3.62
N ALA A 28 -17.41 1.40 -3.96
CA ALA A 28 -16.27 1.62 -3.09
C ALA A 28 -16.05 0.55 -1.99
N ASP A 29 -15.73 -0.66 -2.39
CA ASP A 29 -14.77 -1.46 -1.63
C ASP A 29 -13.43 -0.71 -1.67
N SER A 30 -13.23 0.18 -0.71
CA SER A 30 -11.93 0.80 -0.51
C SER A 30 -10.94 -0.33 -0.23
N PHE A 31 -10.09 -0.65 -1.20
CA PHE A 31 -9.07 -1.67 -1.05
C PHE A 31 -8.21 -1.33 0.16
N ILE A 32 -8.05 -2.30 1.07
CA ILE A 32 -7.13 -2.16 2.19
C ILE A 32 -5.75 -2.48 1.67
N HIS A 33 -4.89 -1.47 1.60
CA HIS A 33 -3.50 -1.60 1.18
C HIS A 33 -2.60 -1.53 2.41
N PHE A 34 -1.68 -2.48 2.52
CA PHE A 34 -0.69 -2.54 3.57
C PHE A 34 0.68 -2.10 3.05
N LYS A 35 1.38 -1.26 3.80
CA LYS A 35 2.81 -1.08 3.66
C LYS A 35 3.49 -2.21 4.42
N ARG A 36 4.33 -3.01 3.77
CA ARG A 36 5.11 -4.08 4.40
C ARG A 36 6.47 -3.55 4.85
N LEU A 37 6.91 -3.99 6.01
CA LEU A 37 8.23 -3.71 6.58
C LEU A 37 8.82 -5.04 7.07
N SER A 38 10.03 -5.36 6.64
CA SER A 38 10.69 -6.65 6.82
C SER A 38 12.14 -6.51 7.31
N VAL A 39 12.88 -7.60 7.34
CA VAL A 39 14.32 -7.59 7.58
C VAL A 39 15.08 -6.76 6.54
N ASP A 40 14.57 -6.66 5.32
CA ASP A 40 15.15 -5.83 4.25
C ASP A 40 15.04 -4.33 4.58
N ASP A 41 14.08 -3.96 5.44
CA ASP A 41 13.89 -2.58 5.94
C ASP A 41 14.62 -2.34 7.27
N GLY A 42 15.36 -3.35 7.78
CA GLY A 42 16.13 -3.29 9.02
C GLY A 42 15.44 -3.86 10.26
N LEU A 43 14.29 -4.53 10.13
CA LEU A 43 13.67 -5.28 11.23
C LEU A 43 14.58 -6.46 11.63
N SER A 44 14.73 -6.73 12.93
CA SER A 44 15.62 -7.77 13.42
C SER A 44 15.23 -9.19 12.94
N GLN A 45 13.90 -9.43 12.81
CA GLN A 45 13.36 -10.71 12.35
C GLN A 45 11.91 -10.58 11.89
N ASN A 46 11.50 -11.35 10.87
CA ASN A 46 10.16 -11.25 10.25
C ASN A 46 9.01 -11.83 11.10
N THR A 47 9.30 -12.55 12.18
CA THR A 47 8.25 -13.04 13.10
C THR A 47 7.98 -12.01 14.19
N VAL A 48 6.93 -11.23 14.03
CA VAL A 48 6.53 -10.16 14.95
C VAL A 48 5.48 -10.69 15.91
N LEU A 49 5.81 -10.73 17.21
CA LEU A 49 4.96 -11.29 18.27
C LEU A 49 4.19 -10.23 19.06
N ALA A 50 4.79 -9.06 19.29
CA ALA A 50 4.24 -8.03 20.13
C ALA A 50 4.45 -6.63 19.55
N LEU A 51 3.51 -5.75 19.83
CA LEU A 51 3.52 -4.35 19.39
C LEU A 51 3.06 -3.45 20.53
N THR A 52 3.70 -2.28 20.66
CA THR A 52 3.19 -1.17 21.49
C THR A 52 3.65 0.17 20.92
N GLN A 53 2.95 1.24 21.25
CA GLN A 53 3.35 2.61 20.92
C GLN A 53 3.75 3.35 22.19
N ASP A 54 4.88 4.04 22.17
CA ASP A 54 5.29 4.89 23.30
C ASP A 54 4.70 6.31 23.22
N HIS A 55 4.91 7.10 24.27
CA HIS A 55 4.43 8.48 24.33
C HIS A 55 5.09 9.44 23.32
N ASN A 56 6.19 9.02 22.69
CA ASN A 56 6.87 9.74 21.61
C ASN A 56 6.41 9.26 20.21
N ASN A 57 5.32 8.47 20.17
CA ASN A 57 4.76 7.87 18.95
C ASN A 57 5.67 6.86 18.23
N LYS A 58 6.75 6.37 18.87
CA LYS A 58 7.55 5.29 18.32
C LYS A 58 6.79 3.97 18.44
N ILE A 59 6.85 3.16 17.41
CA ILE A 59 6.27 1.81 17.41
C ILE A 59 7.35 0.82 17.84
N TRP A 60 7.14 0.19 18.99
CA TRP A 60 7.99 -0.86 19.51
C TRP A 60 7.51 -2.22 18.99
N VAL A 61 8.46 -3.03 18.52
CA VAL A 61 8.20 -4.28 17.80
C VAL A 61 9.02 -5.39 18.44
N GLY A 62 8.34 -6.31 19.10
CA GLY A 62 8.93 -7.51 19.68
C GLY A 62 8.90 -8.65 18.66
N THR A 63 10.04 -9.28 18.44
CA THR A 63 10.21 -10.42 17.53
C THR A 63 10.69 -11.68 18.26
N ILE A 64 10.80 -12.78 17.55
CA ILE A 64 11.44 -14.00 18.12
C ILE A 64 12.95 -13.84 18.28
N ASP A 65 13.56 -12.83 17.66
CA ASP A 65 14.99 -12.55 17.77
C ASP A 65 15.26 -11.04 17.82
N GLY A 66 15.01 -10.44 18.97
CA GLY A 66 15.28 -9.05 19.28
C GLY A 66 14.05 -8.18 19.46
N LEU A 67 14.29 -7.03 20.06
CA LEU A 67 13.35 -5.91 20.24
C LEU A 67 13.75 -4.80 19.29
N ASN A 68 12.76 -4.17 18.64
CA ASN A 68 12.97 -3.06 17.74
C ASN A 68 12.08 -1.88 18.10
N TRP A 69 12.45 -0.67 17.70
CA TRP A 69 11.50 0.42 17.53
C TRP A 69 11.66 1.07 16.16
N TYR A 70 10.54 1.56 15.63
CA TYR A 70 10.43 2.15 14.32
C TYR A 70 10.12 3.65 14.45
N GLU A 71 10.88 4.49 13.74
CA GLU A 71 10.72 5.95 13.73
C GLU A 71 10.22 6.52 12.38
N GLY A 72 9.55 5.68 11.59
CA GLY A 72 9.00 6.10 10.29
C GLY A 72 9.91 5.83 9.10
N SER A 73 11.23 5.84 9.27
CA SER A 73 12.21 5.62 8.20
C SER A 73 13.13 4.41 8.41
N ARG A 74 13.43 4.07 9.65
CA ARG A 74 14.36 2.96 9.99
C ARG A 74 13.97 2.26 11.27
N PHE A 75 14.51 1.05 11.46
CA PHE A 75 14.47 0.32 12.72
C PHE A 75 15.75 0.52 13.52
N VAL A 76 15.60 0.54 14.85
CA VAL A 76 16.70 0.42 15.81
C VAL A 76 16.45 -0.84 16.61
N SER A 77 17.43 -1.74 16.65
CA SER A 77 17.28 -3.08 17.23
C SER A 77 18.13 -3.27 18.48
N TYR A 78 17.58 -4.01 19.44
CA TYR A 78 18.20 -4.40 20.71
C TYR A 78 18.21 -5.90 20.85
N TYR A 79 19.33 -6.42 21.33
CA TYR A 79 19.54 -7.84 21.54
C TYR A 79 20.12 -8.11 22.93
N LYS A 80 20.00 -9.36 23.37
CA LYS A 80 20.75 -9.84 24.51
C LYS A 80 22.23 -9.94 24.16
N ALA A 81 23.08 -9.31 24.99
CA ALA A 81 24.53 -9.49 24.96
C ALA A 81 24.93 -10.38 26.14
N PRO A 82 25.73 -11.45 25.93
CA PRO A 82 26.05 -12.45 26.98
C PRO A 82 26.69 -11.85 28.24
N ASP A 83 27.58 -10.88 28.07
CA ASP A 83 28.37 -10.29 29.15
C ASP A 83 27.87 -8.93 29.62
N ASP A 84 26.70 -8.49 29.11
CA ASP A 84 26.07 -7.22 29.48
C ASP A 84 24.73 -7.46 30.19
N THR A 85 24.72 -7.29 31.51
CA THR A 85 23.52 -7.41 32.34
C THR A 85 22.51 -6.29 32.12
N THR A 86 22.91 -5.21 31.43
CA THR A 86 22.04 -4.09 31.06
C THR A 86 21.48 -4.22 29.66
N SER A 87 21.83 -5.25 28.92
CA SER A 87 21.21 -5.62 27.65
C SER A 87 19.82 -6.25 27.85
N LEU A 88 19.08 -6.52 26.78
CA LEU A 88 17.78 -7.20 26.83
C LEU A 88 17.89 -8.56 27.53
N ALA A 89 16.93 -8.94 28.38
CA ALA A 89 16.99 -10.21 29.11
C ALA A 89 17.03 -11.44 28.20
N ASN A 90 16.27 -11.39 27.10
CA ASN A 90 16.23 -12.47 26.09
C ASN A 90 15.73 -11.91 24.75
N ASN A 91 16.22 -12.45 23.64
CA ASN A 91 15.82 -12.02 22.29
C ASN A 91 14.37 -12.38 21.93
N HIS A 92 13.80 -13.41 22.56
CA HIS A 92 12.43 -13.81 22.29
C HIS A 92 11.46 -12.94 23.08
N VAL A 93 10.84 -11.97 22.41
CA VAL A 93 9.94 -10.97 22.99
C VAL A 93 8.49 -11.38 22.75
N TYR A 94 7.78 -11.77 23.83
CA TYR A 94 6.38 -12.19 23.74
C TYR A 94 5.36 -11.06 23.88
N SER A 95 5.68 -10.06 24.72
CA SER A 95 4.75 -8.98 25.03
C SER A 95 5.46 -7.64 25.22
N LEU A 96 4.74 -6.57 24.94
CA LEU A 96 5.18 -5.19 25.09
C LEU A 96 4.07 -4.38 25.75
N HIS A 97 4.45 -3.47 26.61
CA HIS A 97 3.53 -2.55 27.27
C HIS A 97 4.21 -1.20 27.51
N THR A 98 3.54 -0.12 27.13
CA THR A 98 3.94 1.23 27.51
C THR A 98 3.08 1.65 28.68
N ASP A 99 3.69 1.87 29.84
CA ASP A 99 2.97 2.20 31.07
C ASP A 99 2.47 3.66 31.07
N LEU A 100 1.62 4.00 32.04
CA LEU A 100 1.04 5.33 32.22
C LEU A 100 2.07 6.45 32.37
N LYS A 101 3.33 6.13 32.71
CA LYS A 101 4.46 7.05 32.80
C LYS A 101 5.32 7.11 31.54
N GLY A 102 4.96 6.35 30.50
CA GLY A 102 5.68 6.27 29.23
C GLY A 102 6.88 5.32 29.23
N THR A 103 7.04 4.49 30.27
CA THR A 103 8.10 3.48 30.33
C THR A 103 7.69 2.27 29.51
N VAL A 104 8.60 1.79 28.63
CA VAL A 104 8.37 0.58 27.85
C VAL A 104 8.84 -0.64 28.64
N TRP A 105 7.92 -1.59 28.83
CA TRP A 105 8.12 -2.87 29.49
C TRP A 105 8.09 -3.98 28.45
N VAL A 106 9.04 -4.91 28.56
CA VAL A 106 9.29 -5.96 27.58
C VAL A 106 9.18 -7.31 28.27
N GLY A 107 8.13 -8.05 27.94
CA GLY A 107 7.96 -9.42 28.39
C GLY A 107 8.71 -10.39 27.48
N THR A 108 9.62 -11.15 28.06
CA THR A 108 10.51 -12.08 27.34
C THR A 108 10.28 -13.54 27.73
N GLN A 109 11.00 -14.45 27.10
CA GLN A 109 10.98 -15.87 27.44
C GLN A 109 11.50 -16.18 28.85
N VAL A 110 12.27 -15.30 29.46
CA VAL A 110 12.93 -15.56 30.76
C VAL A 110 12.60 -14.52 31.85
N GLY A 111 11.69 -13.60 31.61
CA GLY A 111 11.30 -12.59 32.57
C GLY A 111 10.89 -11.26 31.93
N LEU A 112 10.96 -10.19 32.74
CA LEU A 112 10.56 -8.85 32.38
C LEU A 112 11.77 -7.93 32.26
N SER A 113 11.82 -7.10 31.21
CA SER A 113 12.82 -6.03 31.05
C SER A 113 12.11 -4.66 31.03
N ARG A 114 12.72 -3.66 31.69
CA ARG A 114 12.33 -2.27 31.64
C ARG A 114 13.32 -1.49 30.79
N TYR A 115 12.86 -0.80 29.76
CA TYR A 115 13.71 0.09 28.98
C TYR A 115 14.01 1.39 29.74
N ASN A 116 15.29 1.75 29.80
CA ASN A 116 15.80 2.98 30.43
C ASN A 116 16.18 3.97 29.34
N ILE A 117 15.35 4.97 29.10
CA ILE A 117 15.53 5.93 28.00
C ILE A 117 16.84 6.72 28.09
N VAL A 118 17.27 7.11 29.29
CA VAL A 118 18.50 7.92 29.49
C VAL A 118 19.76 7.11 29.22
N GLY A 119 19.79 5.85 29.70
CA GLY A 119 20.92 4.95 29.52
C GLY A 119 20.91 4.19 28.19
N ASN A 120 19.80 4.26 27.44
CA ASN A 120 19.54 3.42 26.26
C ASN A 120 19.84 1.93 26.50
N ASN A 121 19.41 1.42 27.65
CA ASN A 121 19.69 0.08 28.15
C ASN A 121 18.48 -0.49 28.91
N PHE A 122 18.63 -1.66 29.53
CA PHE A 122 17.53 -2.37 30.21
C PHE A 122 17.86 -2.65 31.68
N THR A 123 16.81 -2.67 32.51
CA THR A 123 16.82 -3.28 33.83
C THR A 123 15.99 -4.55 33.76
N ASN A 124 16.59 -5.69 34.15
CA ASN A 124 16.00 -7.01 34.00
C ASN A 124 15.50 -7.54 35.36
N TYR A 125 14.34 -8.21 35.34
CA TYR A 125 13.68 -8.80 36.50
C TYR A 125 13.37 -10.26 36.19
N SER A 126 13.89 -11.17 37.05
CA SER A 126 13.67 -12.61 36.95
C SER A 126 12.47 -13.05 37.79
N SER A 127 11.99 -14.26 37.57
CA SER A 127 11.00 -14.93 38.43
C SER A 127 11.44 -15.00 39.89
N PRO A 128 10.52 -14.93 40.87
CA PRO A 128 10.85 -15.05 42.29
C PRO A 128 11.67 -16.30 42.66
N ASP A 129 11.39 -17.41 41.98
CA ASP A 129 12.01 -18.71 42.26
C ASP A 129 13.10 -19.09 41.24
N ASN A 130 13.61 -18.13 40.46
CA ASN A 130 14.55 -18.35 39.35
C ASN A 130 14.08 -19.39 38.31
N GLN A 131 12.79 -19.71 38.28
CA GLN A 131 12.22 -20.57 37.24
C GLN A 131 12.04 -19.77 35.92
N PRO A 132 12.16 -20.40 34.76
CA PRO A 132 11.88 -19.74 33.49
C PRO A 132 10.45 -19.22 33.47
N MET A 133 10.27 -17.89 33.42
CA MET A 133 8.99 -17.23 33.39
C MET A 133 8.80 -16.51 32.05
N GLN A 134 7.92 -17.05 31.22
CA GLN A 134 7.50 -16.41 29.99
C GLN A 134 6.45 -15.35 30.31
N VAL A 135 6.69 -14.09 29.95
CA VAL A 135 5.73 -13.01 30.13
C VAL A 135 4.94 -12.80 28.83
N LEU A 136 3.75 -13.39 28.76
CA LEU A 136 2.92 -13.49 27.55
C LEU A 136 2.06 -12.26 27.30
N ALA A 137 1.61 -11.56 28.36
CA ALA A 137 0.92 -10.28 28.28
C ALA A 137 1.20 -9.44 29.53
N ILE A 138 1.01 -8.13 29.43
CA ILE A 138 1.26 -7.17 30.52
C ILE A 138 0.04 -6.24 30.61
N GLY A 139 -0.54 -6.11 31.81
CA GLY A 139 -1.60 -5.16 32.14
C GLY A 139 -1.15 -4.20 33.23
N GLU A 140 -1.73 -2.99 33.27
CA GLU A 140 -1.46 -1.98 34.29
C GLU A 140 -2.74 -1.47 34.92
N PRO A 141 -2.90 -1.56 36.26
CA PRO A 141 -3.96 -0.88 37.00
C PRO A 141 -3.84 0.65 36.96
N GLU A 142 -4.94 1.37 37.24
CA GLU A 142 -4.98 2.85 37.22
C GLU A 142 -4.01 3.52 38.18
N GLU A 143 -3.76 2.90 39.33
CA GLU A 143 -2.81 3.43 40.31
C GLU A 143 -1.38 3.53 39.77
N GLY A 144 -1.07 2.78 38.68
CA GLY A 144 0.19 2.85 37.95
C GLY A 144 1.44 2.38 38.71
N ASP A 145 1.30 1.83 39.90
CA ASP A 145 2.41 1.37 40.76
C ASP A 145 2.74 -0.11 40.58
N ARG A 146 1.86 -0.86 39.90
CA ARG A 146 1.99 -2.31 39.67
C ARG A 146 1.79 -2.67 38.23
N LEU A 147 2.32 -3.84 37.84
CA LEU A 147 1.98 -4.51 36.57
C LEU A 147 1.40 -5.89 36.89
N LEU A 148 0.47 -6.31 36.07
CA LEU A 148 -0.08 -7.65 36.04
C LEU A 148 0.58 -8.39 34.88
N LEU A 149 1.39 -9.38 35.19
CA LEU A 149 2.10 -10.18 34.20
C LEU A 149 1.36 -11.50 33.99
N ALA A 150 0.79 -11.67 32.82
CA ALA A 150 0.26 -12.95 32.37
C ALA A 150 1.42 -13.87 31.99
N THR A 151 1.56 -15.01 32.65
CA THR A 151 2.73 -15.88 32.48
C THR A 151 2.34 -17.35 32.32
N ASN A 152 3.33 -18.16 31.96
CA ASN A 152 3.19 -19.63 31.93
C ASN A 152 3.09 -20.27 33.32
N ILE A 153 3.41 -19.53 34.38
CA ILE A 153 3.36 -20.01 35.78
C ILE A 153 2.17 -19.44 36.59
N GLY A 154 1.35 -18.57 36.00
CA GLY A 154 0.21 -17.92 36.61
C GLY A 154 0.17 -16.42 36.40
N LEU A 155 -0.69 -15.74 37.14
CA LEU A 155 -0.70 -14.28 37.23
C LEU A 155 0.38 -13.84 38.21
N VAL A 156 1.31 -13.01 37.75
CA VAL A 156 2.35 -12.42 38.58
C VAL A 156 2.09 -10.93 38.77
N ILE A 157 1.98 -10.50 40.02
CA ILE A 157 1.85 -9.08 40.39
C ILE A 157 3.26 -8.53 40.58
N PHE A 158 3.65 -7.54 39.80
CA PHE A 158 4.95 -6.88 39.84
C PHE A 158 4.80 -5.47 40.44
N ASP A 159 5.52 -5.18 41.49
CA ASP A 159 5.60 -3.87 42.13
C ASP A 159 6.73 -3.05 41.47
N LYS A 160 6.39 -1.97 40.78
CA LYS A 160 7.35 -1.15 40.02
C LYS A 160 8.34 -0.39 40.91
N LYS A 161 7.99 -0.10 42.18
CA LYS A 161 8.86 0.64 43.12
C LYS A 161 9.94 -0.26 43.69
N THR A 162 9.56 -1.47 44.10
CA THR A 162 10.45 -2.39 44.81
C THR A 162 11.08 -3.42 43.89
N GLY A 163 10.55 -3.63 42.69
CA GLY A 163 10.94 -4.68 41.76
C GLY A 163 10.51 -6.09 42.22
N ARG A 164 9.68 -6.20 43.23
CA ARG A 164 9.23 -7.50 43.77
C ARG A 164 8.10 -8.07 42.94
N MET A 165 8.10 -9.41 42.84
CA MET A 165 7.09 -10.21 42.16
C MET A 165 6.37 -11.12 43.15
N LYS A 166 5.03 -11.26 42.98
CA LYS A 166 4.18 -12.16 43.76
C LYS A 166 3.29 -12.95 42.80
N VAL A 167 3.33 -14.27 42.85
CA VAL A 167 2.38 -15.13 42.10
C VAL A 167 1.03 -15.12 42.82
N GLN A 168 -0.05 -14.93 42.06
CA GLN A 168 -1.41 -15.02 42.58
C GLN A 168 -1.79 -16.48 42.83
N PRO A 169 -2.07 -16.89 44.11
CA PRO A 169 -2.18 -18.31 44.47
C PRO A 169 -3.26 -19.07 43.68
N GLU A 170 -4.43 -18.45 43.46
CA GLU A 170 -5.59 -19.07 42.79
C GLU A 170 -5.34 -19.38 41.31
N LEU A 171 -4.32 -18.74 40.73
CA LEU A 171 -3.92 -18.90 39.32
C LEU A 171 -2.54 -19.56 39.15
N ALA A 172 -1.93 -19.99 40.25
CA ALA A 172 -0.61 -20.64 40.18
C ALA A 172 -0.65 -21.91 39.32
N GLY A 173 0.33 -22.04 38.44
CA GLY A 173 0.46 -23.16 37.51
C GLY A 173 -0.47 -23.12 36.28
N LYS A 174 -1.31 -22.08 36.15
CA LYS A 174 -2.14 -21.89 34.96
C LYS A 174 -1.44 -20.97 33.96
N THR A 175 -1.41 -21.36 32.68
CA THR A 175 -0.93 -20.46 31.64
C THR A 175 -1.98 -19.37 31.35
N ILE A 176 -1.59 -18.11 31.48
CA ILE A 176 -2.40 -16.94 31.16
C ILE A 176 -1.83 -16.31 29.90
N TYR A 177 -2.65 -16.17 28.86
CA TYR A 177 -2.24 -15.70 27.53
C TYR A 177 -2.49 -14.22 27.34
N SER A 178 -3.56 -13.68 27.93
CA SER A 178 -3.98 -12.30 27.72
C SER A 178 -4.54 -11.65 28.99
N VAL A 179 -4.40 -10.33 29.06
CA VAL A 179 -4.91 -9.47 30.11
C VAL A 179 -5.66 -8.32 29.45
N CYS A 180 -6.96 -8.21 29.70
CA CYS A 180 -7.80 -7.16 29.17
C CYS A 180 -8.43 -6.36 30.30
N ARG A 181 -8.22 -5.05 30.32
CA ARG A 181 -8.81 -4.18 31.32
C ARG A 181 -10.32 -4.07 31.10
N MET A 182 -11.09 -4.17 32.18
CA MET A 182 -12.54 -4.02 32.17
C MET A 182 -13.01 -3.47 33.52
N ASN A 183 -13.60 -2.27 33.53
CA ASN A 183 -14.10 -1.63 34.77
C ASN A 183 -13.05 -1.62 35.93
N ASP A 184 -13.40 -2.19 37.07
CA ASP A 184 -12.60 -2.23 38.30
C ASP A 184 -11.53 -3.33 38.32
N GLY A 185 -11.32 -4.05 37.24
CA GLY A 185 -10.43 -5.20 37.23
C GLY A 185 -9.93 -5.60 35.83
N PHE A 186 -9.54 -6.85 35.73
CA PHE A 186 -9.00 -7.41 34.50
C PHE A 186 -9.61 -8.76 34.17
N LEU A 187 -9.99 -8.92 32.90
CA LEU A 187 -10.24 -10.22 32.31
C LEU A 187 -8.90 -10.89 32.02
N LEU A 188 -8.81 -12.16 32.34
CA LEU A 188 -7.65 -13.01 32.14
C LEU A 188 -8.02 -14.18 31.22
N GLY A 189 -7.44 -14.22 30.03
CA GLY A 189 -7.59 -15.33 29.10
C GLY A 189 -6.58 -16.43 29.43
N THR A 190 -7.07 -17.62 29.70
CA THR A 190 -6.24 -18.75 30.16
C THR A 190 -6.39 -19.97 29.25
N SER A 191 -5.60 -21.03 29.51
CA SER A 191 -5.77 -22.36 28.90
C SER A 191 -7.07 -23.07 29.32
N GLU A 192 -7.80 -22.54 30.32
CA GLU A 192 -9.00 -23.17 30.89
C GLU A 192 -10.24 -22.28 30.81
N GLY A 193 -10.23 -21.22 30.00
CA GLY A 193 -11.31 -20.24 29.87
C GLY A 193 -10.96 -18.87 30.43
N VAL A 194 -11.96 -18.13 30.88
CA VAL A 194 -11.84 -16.74 31.32
C VAL A 194 -11.97 -16.62 32.84
N TYR A 195 -11.06 -15.85 33.43
CA TYR A 195 -11.11 -15.44 34.84
C TYR A 195 -11.20 -13.93 34.94
N PHE A 196 -11.70 -13.44 36.05
CA PHE A 196 -11.70 -12.01 36.40
C PHE A 196 -10.87 -11.77 37.65
N TYR A 197 -9.96 -10.81 37.58
CA TYR A 197 -9.13 -10.37 38.69
C TYR A 197 -9.60 -8.99 39.17
N TYR A 198 -10.03 -8.89 40.42
CA TYR A 198 -10.43 -7.65 41.07
C TYR A 198 -9.22 -6.94 41.68
N VAL A 199 -8.87 -5.75 41.19
CA VAL A 199 -7.66 -5.03 41.62
C VAL A 199 -7.71 -4.63 43.11
N ARG A 200 -8.86 -4.22 43.60
CA ARG A 200 -9.02 -3.70 44.98
C ARG A 200 -8.77 -4.72 46.09
N ASN A 201 -9.20 -5.95 45.91
CA ASN A 201 -9.12 -7.00 46.92
C ASN A 201 -8.28 -8.22 46.50
N GLU A 202 -7.68 -8.16 45.34
CA GLU A 202 -6.87 -9.21 44.74
C GLU A 202 -7.62 -10.55 44.55
N ASN A 203 -8.95 -10.55 44.56
CA ASN A 203 -9.76 -11.76 44.40
C ASN A 203 -9.81 -12.17 42.93
N VAL A 204 -9.93 -13.49 42.70
CA VAL A 204 -10.08 -14.08 41.38
C VAL A 204 -11.39 -14.84 41.28
N THR A 205 -12.14 -14.61 40.22
CA THR A 205 -13.38 -15.34 39.94
C THR A 205 -13.33 -15.94 38.52
N ARG A 206 -13.70 -17.20 38.41
CA ARG A 206 -13.85 -17.83 37.09
C ARG A 206 -15.16 -17.40 36.43
N LEU A 207 -15.09 -16.92 35.20
CA LEU A 207 -16.24 -16.51 34.40
C LEU A 207 -16.53 -17.53 33.30
N LEU A 208 -17.73 -17.44 32.70
CA LEU A 208 -18.11 -18.15 31.48
C LEU A 208 -17.86 -19.65 31.61
N LEU A 209 -18.55 -20.34 32.53
CA LEU A 209 -18.43 -21.78 32.74
C LEU A 209 -18.66 -22.60 31.48
N GLN A 210 -19.44 -22.10 30.51
CA GLN A 210 -19.64 -22.70 29.20
C GLN A 210 -18.38 -22.73 28.31
N LEU A 211 -17.38 -21.88 28.61
CA LEU A 211 -16.08 -21.86 27.92
C LEU A 211 -14.99 -22.62 28.71
N LYS A 212 -15.39 -23.52 29.63
CA LYS A 212 -14.46 -24.36 30.37
C LYS A 212 -13.66 -25.26 29.41
N GLY A 213 -12.33 -25.16 29.47
CA GLY A 213 -11.42 -25.92 28.61
C GLY A 213 -11.10 -25.25 27.27
N GLU A 214 -11.69 -24.07 26.99
CA GLU A 214 -11.27 -23.24 25.87
C GLU A 214 -10.00 -22.47 26.19
N THR A 215 -9.06 -22.46 25.28
CA THR A 215 -7.87 -21.59 25.39
C THR A 215 -8.18 -20.23 24.80
N ILE A 216 -8.24 -19.22 25.67
CA ILE A 216 -8.51 -17.83 25.28
C ILE A 216 -7.17 -17.11 25.07
N SER A 217 -6.86 -16.80 23.82
CA SER A 217 -5.58 -16.22 23.39
C SER A 217 -5.50 -14.72 23.54
N ASP A 218 -6.64 -14.02 23.31
CA ASP A 218 -6.73 -12.57 23.38
C ASP A 218 -8.15 -12.11 23.66
N MET A 219 -8.29 -10.87 24.15
CA MET A 219 -9.58 -10.28 24.51
C MET A 219 -9.58 -8.79 24.19
N LEU A 220 -10.75 -8.30 23.77
CA LEU A 220 -10.99 -6.89 23.48
C LEU A 220 -12.28 -6.45 24.16
N TYR A 221 -12.19 -5.51 25.09
CA TYR A 221 -13.36 -4.86 25.69
C TYR A 221 -13.67 -3.54 24.98
N ASP A 222 -14.92 -3.37 24.60
CA ASP A 222 -15.41 -2.13 23.98
C ASP A 222 -16.23 -1.35 25.01
N ASP A 223 -15.63 -0.30 25.58
CA ASP A 223 -16.25 0.57 26.59
C ASP A 223 -17.53 1.25 26.09
N LYS A 224 -17.69 1.46 24.77
CA LYS A 224 -18.87 2.15 24.22
C LYS A 224 -20.10 1.27 24.21
N THR A 225 -19.92 -0.01 23.85
CA THR A 225 -21.03 -0.97 23.73
C THR A 225 -21.17 -1.88 24.94
N GLY A 226 -20.13 -1.95 25.79
CA GLY A 226 -20.01 -2.88 26.89
C GLY A 226 -19.81 -4.33 26.44
N ASN A 227 -19.55 -4.58 25.16
CA ASN A 227 -19.28 -5.91 24.66
C ASN A 227 -17.81 -6.29 24.86
N CYS A 228 -17.60 -7.57 25.18
CA CYS A 228 -16.26 -8.14 25.22
C CYS A 228 -16.10 -9.21 24.13
N TRP A 229 -15.06 -9.07 23.33
CA TRP A 229 -14.70 -10.04 22.30
C TRP A 229 -13.60 -10.95 22.83
N LEU A 230 -13.78 -12.27 22.66
CA LEU A 230 -12.89 -13.31 23.18
C LEU A 230 -12.37 -14.13 22.00
N ALA A 231 -11.07 -14.17 21.82
CA ALA A 231 -10.40 -15.00 20.82
C ALA A 231 -10.09 -16.38 21.38
N SER A 232 -10.54 -17.44 20.71
CA SER A 232 -10.19 -18.82 21.03
C SER A 232 -9.15 -19.37 20.05
N LEU A 233 -8.18 -20.13 20.53
CA LEU A 233 -7.22 -20.84 19.67
C LEU A 233 -7.86 -22.02 18.90
N THR A 234 -9.03 -22.48 19.33
CA THR A 234 -9.66 -23.71 18.80
C THR A 234 -11.06 -23.51 18.27
N ASN A 235 -11.74 -22.41 18.64
CA ASN A 235 -13.18 -22.28 18.38
C ASN A 235 -13.63 -20.90 17.86
N GLY A 236 -12.73 -20.08 17.30
CA GLY A 236 -13.07 -18.80 16.67
C GLY A 236 -13.19 -17.64 17.65
N VAL A 237 -14.22 -16.80 17.49
CA VAL A 237 -14.43 -15.57 18.26
C VAL A 237 -15.80 -15.56 18.88
N TYR A 238 -15.86 -15.25 20.17
CA TYR A 238 -17.09 -15.00 20.92
C TYR A 238 -17.26 -13.51 21.18
N CYS A 239 -18.49 -13.04 21.13
CA CYS A 239 -18.89 -11.74 21.64
C CYS A 239 -19.81 -11.98 22.85
N VAL A 240 -19.43 -11.42 24.00
CA VAL A 240 -20.22 -11.49 25.24
C VAL A 240 -20.64 -10.10 25.69
N ASP A 241 -21.77 -10.00 26.38
CA ASP A 241 -22.23 -8.75 26.97
C ASP A 241 -21.62 -8.50 28.38
N ASN A 242 -22.00 -7.39 29.02
CA ASN A 242 -21.57 -7.05 30.39
C ASN A 242 -21.99 -8.05 31.48
N ASN A 243 -22.98 -8.91 31.19
CA ASN A 243 -23.41 -10.00 32.07
C ASN A 243 -22.71 -11.32 31.71
N PHE A 244 -21.70 -11.28 30.84
CA PHE A 244 -21.00 -12.43 30.31
C PHE A 244 -21.91 -13.47 29.62
N GLN A 245 -23.00 -13.01 28.97
CA GLN A 245 -23.83 -13.85 28.13
C GLN A 245 -23.30 -13.80 26.68
N ILE A 246 -23.16 -14.97 26.05
CA ILE A 246 -22.70 -15.06 24.66
C ILE A 246 -23.81 -14.51 23.74
N LYS A 247 -23.51 -13.39 23.06
CA LYS A 247 -24.38 -12.79 22.05
C LYS A 247 -24.12 -13.37 20.67
N HIS A 248 -22.85 -13.49 20.31
CA HIS A 248 -22.44 -13.99 19.00
C HIS A 248 -21.25 -14.94 19.16
N HIS A 249 -21.20 -15.90 18.27
CA HIS A 249 -20.08 -16.82 18.13
C HIS A 249 -19.80 -17.03 16.64
N TYR A 250 -18.60 -16.69 16.19
CA TYR A 250 -18.17 -16.80 14.80
C TYR A 250 -17.01 -17.78 14.70
N ASN A 251 -17.17 -18.80 13.85
CA ASN A 251 -16.16 -19.82 13.63
C ASN A 251 -16.31 -20.46 12.24
N LYS A 252 -15.41 -21.39 11.90
CA LYS A 252 -15.43 -22.09 10.61
C LYS A 252 -16.71 -22.87 10.34
N GLN A 253 -17.41 -23.34 11.37
CA GLN A 253 -18.61 -24.16 11.23
C GLN A 253 -19.84 -23.32 10.89
N ASN A 254 -19.99 -22.14 11.51
CA ASN A 254 -21.18 -21.31 11.33
C ASN A 254 -20.97 -20.11 10.38
N THR A 255 -19.70 -19.74 10.12
CA THR A 255 -19.33 -18.64 9.22
C THR A 255 -18.24 -19.07 8.20
N PRO A 256 -18.41 -20.18 7.48
CA PRO A 256 -17.37 -20.81 6.65
C PRO A 256 -16.91 -19.94 5.47
N ALA A 257 -17.73 -18.97 5.04
CA ALA A 257 -17.37 -18.04 3.97
C ALA A 257 -16.18 -17.12 4.37
N TYR A 258 -15.98 -16.90 5.68
CA TYR A 258 -14.98 -15.98 6.21
C TYR A 258 -13.92 -16.67 7.07
N PHE A 259 -14.33 -17.57 7.96
CA PHE A 259 -13.42 -18.29 8.83
C PHE A 259 -12.86 -19.54 8.14
N LEU A 260 -11.63 -19.49 7.67
CA LEU A 260 -10.91 -20.63 7.11
C LEU A 260 -10.27 -21.51 8.19
N THR A 261 -10.09 -20.96 9.40
CA THR A 261 -9.56 -21.63 10.59
C THR A 261 -10.31 -21.16 11.83
N ASN A 262 -10.37 -21.99 12.85
CA ASN A 262 -10.86 -21.60 14.18
C ASN A 262 -9.80 -20.99 15.07
N SER A 263 -8.53 -21.01 14.66
CA SER A 263 -7.42 -20.48 15.45
C SER A 263 -7.33 -18.97 15.32
N VAL A 264 -7.88 -18.27 16.30
CA VAL A 264 -7.78 -16.82 16.45
C VAL A 264 -6.74 -16.49 17.52
N ARG A 265 -5.87 -15.53 17.26
CA ARG A 265 -4.71 -15.24 18.10
C ARG A 265 -4.70 -13.88 18.73
N THR A 266 -5.27 -12.90 18.05
CA THR A 266 -5.25 -11.50 18.51
C THR A 266 -6.47 -10.74 18.03
N LEU A 267 -6.90 -9.75 18.81
CA LEU A 267 -8.02 -8.86 18.54
C LEU A 267 -7.59 -7.41 18.72
N SER A 268 -8.13 -6.51 17.92
CA SER A 268 -8.01 -5.06 18.12
C SER A 268 -9.25 -4.35 17.60
N GLY A 269 -9.61 -3.22 18.22
CA GLY A 269 -10.66 -2.32 17.73
C GLY A 269 -10.07 -1.17 16.91
N ASP A 270 -10.82 -0.62 15.97
CA ASP A 270 -10.47 0.63 15.31
C ASP A 270 -11.42 1.77 15.69
N ASP A 271 -11.13 2.99 15.20
CA ASP A 271 -11.94 4.18 15.53
C ASP A 271 -13.35 4.16 14.94
N LYS A 272 -13.62 3.25 13.99
CA LYS A 272 -14.94 3.04 13.38
C LYS A 272 -15.76 1.98 14.12
N GLY A 273 -15.25 1.42 15.23
CA GLY A 273 -15.90 0.35 15.99
C GLY A 273 -15.81 -1.04 15.33
N ARG A 274 -14.97 -1.21 14.30
CA ARG A 274 -14.73 -2.51 13.68
C ARG A 274 -13.80 -3.34 14.54
N VAL A 275 -14.00 -4.66 14.51
CA VAL A 275 -13.14 -5.61 15.21
C VAL A 275 -12.19 -6.27 14.21
N TRP A 276 -10.91 -6.09 14.43
CA TRP A 276 -9.83 -6.69 13.66
C TRP A 276 -9.42 -8.01 14.31
N ILE A 277 -9.52 -9.09 13.57
CA ILE A 277 -9.39 -10.46 14.08
C ILE A 277 -8.22 -11.15 13.38
N GLY A 278 -7.13 -11.35 14.09
CA GLY A 278 -5.93 -12.01 13.58
C GLY A 278 -6.02 -13.53 13.70
N THR A 279 -5.98 -14.22 12.56
CA THR A 279 -6.05 -15.68 12.50
C THR A 279 -4.77 -16.32 11.93
N MET A 280 -4.72 -17.65 11.87
CA MET A 280 -3.66 -18.37 11.16
C MET A 280 -3.76 -18.26 9.64
N GLU A 281 -4.95 -17.94 9.10
CA GLU A 281 -5.26 -17.99 7.65
C GLU A 281 -5.65 -16.63 7.08
N GLY A 282 -5.31 -15.55 7.76
CA GLY A 282 -5.56 -14.18 7.33
C GLY A 282 -6.05 -13.28 8.43
N LEU A 283 -6.25 -12.02 8.08
CA LEU A 283 -6.85 -11.00 8.90
C LEU A 283 -8.32 -10.85 8.50
N LEU A 284 -9.22 -10.90 9.48
CA LEU A 284 -10.64 -10.61 9.30
C LEU A 284 -10.94 -9.25 9.94
N ILE A 285 -11.79 -8.48 9.28
CA ILE A 285 -12.30 -7.21 9.82
C ILE A 285 -13.81 -7.33 9.87
N LEU A 286 -14.35 -7.36 11.07
CA LEU A 286 -15.77 -7.46 11.34
C LEU A 286 -16.37 -6.09 11.58
N GLU A 287 -17.49 -5.80 10.95
CA GLU A 287 -18.39 -4.70 11.30
C GLU A 287 -19.50 -5.25 12.21
N PRO A 288 -19.45 -5.01 13.53
CA PRO A 288 -20.37 -5.66 14.48
C PRO A 288 -21.85 -5.32 14.25
N GLU A 289 -22.15 -4.10 13.79
CA GLU A 289 -23.52 -3.63 13.54
C GLU A 289 -24.22 -4.40 12.43
N THR A 290 -23.48 -4.76 11.39
CA THR A 290 -24.02 -5.46 10.20
C THR A 290 -23.73 -6.95 10.18
N GLY A 291 -22.77 -7.40 11.00
CA GLY A 291 -22.25 -8.77 10.99
C GLY A 291 -21.45 -9.11 9.72
N THR A 292 -21.02 -8.08 8.96
CA THR A 292 -20.26 -8.28 7.72
C THR A 292 -18.77 -8.38 8.00
N PHE A 293 -18.10 -9.24 7.22
CA PHE A 293 -16.67 -9.48 7.32
C PHE A 293 -15.97 -9.07 6.03
N ARG A 294 -14.76 -8.53 6.19
CA ARG A 294 -13.78 -8.39 5.12
C ARG A 294 -12.59 -9.27 5.42
N ILE A 295 -12.09 -9.98 4.39
CA ILE A 295 -10.91 -10.85 4.51
C ILE A 295 -9.73 -10.16 3.83
N CYS A 296 -8.60 -10.03 4.55
CA CYS A 296 -7.31 -9.62 4.01
C CYS A 296 -6.34 -10.79 4.09
N ARG A 297 -5.72 -11.14 2.95
CA ARG A 297 -4.78 -12.26 2.83
C ARG A 297 -3.54 -11.85 2.06
N PHE A 298 -2.48 -12.61 2.27
CA PHE A 298 -1.25 -12.53 1.50
C PHE A 298 -1.49 -12.94 0.04
N SER A 299 -0.96 -12.13 -0.88
CA SER A 299 -0.79 -12.48 -2.29
C SER A 299 0.67 -12.21 -2.67
N PRO A 300 1.37 -13.19 -3.24
CA PRO A 300 2.75 -12.99 -3.71
C PRO A 300 2.82 -12.00 -4.88
N GLU A 301 1.73 -11.83 -5.62
CA GLU A 301 1.63 -10.99 -6.80
C GLU A 301 1.28 -9.54 -6.48
N ASP A 302 0.77 -9.28 -5.26
CA ASP A 302 0.35 -7.94 -4.85
C ASP A 302 1.11 -7.52 -3.58
N PRO A 303 2.13 -6.67 -3.71
CA PRO A 303 2.93 -6.19 -2.58
C PRO A 303 2.15 -5.30 -1.61
N THR A 304 0.93 -4.90 -1.95
CA THR A 304 0.06 -4.09 -1.08
C THR A 304 -0.84 -4.93 -0.18
N THR A 305 -0.81 -6.26 -0.32
CA THR A 305 -1.51 -7.18 0.59
C THR A 305 -0.64 -7.48 1.82
N LEU A 306 -1.17 -8.27 2.77
CA LEU A 306 -0.39 -8.71 3.94
C LEU A 306 0.91 -9.44 3.53
N GLY A 307 1.95 -9.33 4.32
CA GLY A 307 3.21 -10.05 4.11
C GLY A 307 3.11 -11.56 4.35
N HIS A 308 2.16 -12.01 5.19
CA HIS A 308 1.89 -13.41 5.48
C HIS A 308 0.49 -13.59 6.08
N ASN A 309 -0.13 -14.77 5.90
CA ASN A 309 -1.49 -15.02 6.42
C ASN A 309 -1.57 -15.23 7.93
N SER A 310 -0.52 -15.73 8.57
CA SER A 310 -0.53 -16.02 10.00
C SER A 310 -0.28 -14.77 10.82
N ILE A 311 -1.36 -14.18 11.35
CA ILE A 311 -1.33 -12.95 12.15
C ILE A 311 -0.99 -13.30 13.60
N ARG A 312 -0.13 -12.50 14.24
CA ARG A 312 0.35 -12.69 15.61
C ARG A 312 -0.02 -11.57 16.56
N SER A 313 0.02 -10.34 16.09
CA SER A 313 -0.27 -9.15 16.88
C SER A 313 -0.94 -8.09 16.04
N ILE A 314 -1.82 -7.29 16.65
CA ILE A 314 -2.46 -6.14 16.04
C ILE A 314 -2.42 -4.99 17.04
N LEU A 315 -2.01 -3.82 16.58
CA LEU A 315 -1.97 -2.59 17.38
C LEU A 315 -2.66 -1.47 16.60
N LYS A 316 -3.59 -0.78 17.24
CA LYS A 316 -4.06 0.53 16.78
C LYS A 316 -3.15 1.61 17.34
N ASP A 317 -2.59 2.47 16.49
CA ASP A 317 -1.80 3.62 16.92
C ASP A 317 -2.67 4.84 17.28
N ASN A 318 -2.05 5.85 17.87
CA ASN A 318 -2.73 7.08 18.29
C ASN A 318 -3.24 7.96 17.13
N GLN A 319 -2.85 7.65 15.89
CA GLN A 319 -3.27 8.35 14.68
C GLN A 319 -4.39 7.62 13.93
N GLY A 320 -4.85 6.48 14.47
CA GLY A 320 -5.89 5.62 13.87
C GLY A 320 -5.34 4.64 12.84
N GLY A 321 -4.03 4.51 12.70
CA GLY A 321 -3.37 3.49 11.90
C GLY A 321 -3.40 2.14 12.57
N MET A 322 -3.36 1.06 11.75
CA MET A 322 -3.35 -0.31 12.22
C MET A 322 -2.03 -0.98 11.85
N TRP A 323 -1.34 -1.50 12.86
CA TRP A 323 -0.10 -2.25 12.74
C TRP A 323 -0.36 -3.73 12.92
N ILE A 324 0.07 -4.56 12.00
CA ILE A 324 -0.19 -5.99 11.99
C ILE A 324 1.12 -6.75 11.92
N GLY A 325 1.45 -7.46 12.99
CA GLY A 325 2.58 -8.37 13.07
C GLY A 325 2.21 -9.76 12.56
N THR A 326 3.05 -10.32 11.70
CA THR A 326 2.85 -11.64 11.09
C THR A 326 3.95 -12.62 11.47
N PHE A 327 3.74 -13.91 11.18
CA PHE A 327 4.67 -14.97 11.57
C PHE A 327 5.92 -15.05 10.68
N TYR A 328 5.86 -14.68 9.40
CA TYR A 328 7.02 -14.69 8.49
C TYR A 328 7.09 -13.49 7.56
N GLY A 329 6.06 -12.67 7.54
CA GLY A 329 5.92 -11.55 6.60
C GLY A 329 6.21 -10.18 7.22
N GLY A 330 6.90 -10.13 8.35
CA GLY A 330 7.27 -8.88 9.02
C GLY A 330 6.09 -8.11 9.60
N LEU A 331 6.25 -6.80 9.62
CA LEU A 331 5.30 -5.82 10.10
C LEU A 331 4.52 -5.22 8.93
N ASN A 332 3.21 -5.05 9.07
CA ASN A 332 2.34 -4.48 8.05
C ASN A 332 1.61 -3.27 8.62
N TYR A 333 1.48 -2.21 7.85
CA TYR A 333 0.83 -0.98 8.29
C TYR A 333 -0.30 -0.58 7.34
N TYR A 334 -1.46 -0.27 7.91
CA TYR A 334 -2.61 0.31 7.23
C TYR A 334 -3.02 1.62 7.92
N HIS A 335 -3.29 2.66 7.14
CA HIS A 335 -3.87 3.90 7.66
C HIS A 335 -5.12 4.27 6.85
N PRO A 336 -6.27 4.56 7.52
CA PRO A 336 -7.53 4.85 6.83
C PRO A 336 -7.50 6.13 6.00
N LEU A 337 -6.60 7.05 6.30
CA LEU A 337 -6.39 8.30 5.56
C LEU A 337 -5.22 8.22 4.56
N ALA A 338 -4.54 7.07 4.44
CA ALA A 338 -3.53 6.91 3.41
C ALA A 338 -4.21 7.07 2.04
N PRO A 339 -3.70 7.94 1.14
CA PRO A 339 -4.26 8.08 -0.18
C PRO A 339 -4.23 6.73 -0.89
N ALA A 340 -5.40 6.22 -1.22
CA ALA A 340 -5.52 4.98 -1.98
C ALA A 340 -5.14 5.28 -3.44
N PHE A 341 -3.84 5.22 -3.76
CA PHE A 341 -3.41 5.17 -5.15
C PHE A 341 -3.75 3.79 -5.71
N GLY A 342 -4.66 3.75 -6.70
CA GLY A 342 -4.86 2.55 -7.49
C GLY A 342 -3.54 2.19 -8.21
N ARG A 343 -3.08 0.97 -8.07
CA ARG A 343 -1.87 0.49 -8.72
C ARG A 343 -2.22 -0.48 -9.85
N LEU A 344 -1.79 -0.17 -11.05
CA LEU A 344 -1.83 -1.07 -12.20
C LEU A 344 -0.44 -1.68 -12.36
N GLN A 345 -0.33 -3.00 -12.31
CA GLN A 345 0.94 -3.72 -12.47
C GLN A 345 0.74 -4.99 -13.28
N HIS A 346 1.83 -5.50 -13.85
CA HIS A 346 1.84 -6.77 -14.56
C HIS A 346 1.62 -7.95 -13.60
N SER A 347 0.83 -8.94 -14.05
CA SER A 347 0.67 -10.25 -13.41
C SER A 347 0.62 -11.34 -14.48
N ALA A 348 1.37 -12.40 -14.26
CA ALA A 348 1.37 -13.56 -15.16
C ALA A 348 0.07 -14.39 -15.10
N TRP A 349 -0.76 -14.19 -14.08
CA TRP A 349 -1.87 -15.07 -13.73
C TRP A 349 -3.26 -14.46 -13.91
N ARG A 350 -3.35 -13.17 -14.18
CA ARG A 350 -4.63 -12.46 -14.37
C ARG A 350 -4.52 -11.44 -15.50
N ASN A 351 -5.67 -10.99 -16.03
CA ASN A 351 -5.72 -9.86 -16.94
C ASN A 351 -5.19 -8.60 -16.23
N SER A 352 -4.10 -8.05 -16.70
CA SER A 352 -3.35 -6.99 -16.02
C SER A 352 -2.51 -6.20 -17.02
N LEU A 353 -1.77 -5.19 -16.55
CA LEU A 353 -0.80 -4.47 -17.38
C LEU A 353 0.19 -5.45 -18.04
N SER A 354 0.55 -5.21 -19.30
CA SER A 354 1.40 -6.11 -20.10
C SER A 354 2.87 -6.12 -19.67
N ASP A 355 3.35 -5.01 -19.09
CA ASP A 355 4.71 -4.83 -18.57
C ASP A 355 4.72 -3.70 -17.54
N ASN A 356 5.61 -3.76 -16.52
CA ASN A 356 5.67 -2.78 -15.45
C ASN A 356 6.37 -1.47 -15.82
N THR A 357 7.10 -1.44 -16.93
CA THR A 357 7.80 -0.24 -17.41
C THR A 357 6.88 0.60 -18.29
N VAL A 358 6.10 1.45 -17.69
CA VAL A 358 5.17 2.37 -18.38
C VAL A 358 5.94 3.56 -18.93
N SER A 359 5.84 3.82 -20.22
CA SER A 359 6.50 4.92 -20.92
C SER A 359 5.59 6.12 -21.15
N CYS A 360 4.31 5.90 -21.43
CA CYS A 360 3.34 6.96 -21.71
C CYS A 360 1.92 6.52 -21.41
N ILE A 361 1.04 7.51 -21.14
CA ILE A 361 -0.39 7.30 -20.90
C ILE A 361 -1.17 8.38 -21.66
N ALA A 362 -2.27 7.98 -22.28
CA ALA A 362 -3.24 8.91 -22.88
C ALA A 362 -4.66 8.49 -22.51
N GLU A 363 -5.54 9.45 -22.32
CA GLU A 363 -6.97 9.21 -22.07
C GLU A 363 -7.70 9.08 -23.42
N ASP A 364 -8.62 8.11 -23.51
CA ASP A 364 -9.55 7.99 -24.62
C ASP A 364 -10.64 9.07 -24.46
N PRO A 365 -10.74 10.04 -25.38
CA PRO A 365 -11.64 11.17 -25.23
C PRO A 365 -13.12 10.80 -25.30
N ASP A 366 -13.46 9.61 -25.87
CA ASP A 366 -14.85 9.18 -26.00
C ASP A 366 -15.44 8.59 -24.72
N ASN A 367 -14.62 7.96 -23.87
CA ASN A 367 -15.12 7.15 -22.76
C ASN A 367 -14.29 7.24 -21.45
N GLY A 368 -13.16 7.96 -21.47
CA GLY A 368 -12.28 8.15 -20.31
C GLY A 368 -11.45 6.91 -19.94
N ASN A 369 -11.41 5.89 -20.77
CA ASN A 369 -10.51 4.75 -20.61
C ASN A 369 -9.05 5.14 -20.88
N LEU A 370 -8.09 4.29 -20.55
CA LEU A 370 -6.68 4.63 -20.69
C LEU A 370 -5.98 3.80 -21.76
N TRP A 371 -5.24 4.50 -22.60
CA TRP A 371 -4.19 3.95 -23.44
C TRP A 371 -2.86 4.02 -22.67
N ILE A 372 -2.21 2.89 -22.48
CA ILE A 372 -0.97 2.79 -21.69
C ILE A 372 0.10 2.12 -22.56
N GLY A 373 1.14 2.86 -22.89
CA GLY A 373 2.32 2.37 -23.59
C GLY A 373 3.34 1.83 -22.60
N THR A 374 3.96 0.70 -22.95
CA THR A 374 5.02 0.08 -22.17
C THR A 374 6.28 -0.11 -23.00
N ASN A 375 7.43 -0.34 -22.34
CA ASN A 375 8.69 -0.50 -23.07
C ASN A 375 8.79 -1.85 -23.80
N ASP A 376 8.24 -2.94 -23.25
CA ASP A 376 8.42 -4.28 -23.81
C ASP A 376 7.12 -5.08 -23.92
N GLY A 377 6.00 -4.53 -23.47
CA GLY A 377 4.69 -5.19 -23.48
C GLY A 377 3.71 -4.66 -24.50
N GLY A 378 4.12 -3.71 -25.36
CA GLY A 378 3.26 -3.09 -26.36
C GLY A 378 2.30 -2.06 -25.78
N LEU A 379 1.17 -1.84 -26.49
CA LEU A 379 0.12 -0.90 -26.09
C LEU A 379 -1.01 -1.64 -25.37
N ASN A 380 -1.43 -1.10 -24.23
CA ASN A 380 -2.55 -1.57 -23.45
C ASN A 380 -3.73 -0.59 -23.56
N TYR A 381 -4.94 -1.13 -23.62
CA TYR A 381 -6.16 -0.36 -23.46
C TYR A 381 -6.87 -0.82 -22.17
N TYR A 382 -6.97 0.06 -21.19
CA TYR A 382 -7.53 -0.22 -19.89
C TYR A 382 -8.93 0.34 -19.75
N ASN A 383 -9.92 -0.53 -19.58
CA ASN A 383 -11.29 -0.14 -19.30
C ASN A 383 -11.46 0.15 -17.80
N ARG A 384 -11.61 1.43 -17.44
CA ARG A 384 -11.72 1.87 -16.04
C ARG A 384 -12.95 1.33 -15.30
N LYS A 385 -14.04 1.06 -16.03
CA LYS A 385 -15.30 0.55 -15.41
C LYS A 385 -15.22 -0.93 -15.08
N THR A 386 -14.60 -1.73 -15.96
CA THR A 386 -14.53 -3.19 -15.82
C THR A 386 -13.21 -3.68 -15.23
N GLY A 387 -12.16 -2.84 -15.21
CA GLY A 387 -10.82 -3.23 -14.81
C GLY A 387 -10.09 -4.14 -15.82
N VAL A 388 -10.62 -4.30 -17.03
CA VAL A 388 -10.10 -5.23 -18.04
C VAL A 388 -9.12 -4.54 -18.98
N PHE A 389 -8.01 -5.22 -19.29
CA PHE A 389 -7.02 -4.80 -20.27
C PHE A 389 -7.22 -5.55 -21.61
N SER A 390 -7.06 -4.83 -22.72
CA SER A 390 -6.85 -5.36 -24.06
C SER A 390 -5.47 -4.94 -24.55
N TYR A 391 -4.85 -5.75 -25.41
CA TYR A 391 -3.45 -5.58 -25.79
C TYR A 391 -3.28 -5.48 -27.29
N TYR A 392 -2.36 -4.61 -27.72
CA TYR A 392 -1.88 -4.48 -29.09
C TYR A 392 -0.36 -4.66 -29.07
N ARG A 393 0.10 -5.71 -29.74
CA ARG A 393 1.50 -6.16 -29.72
C ARG A 393 2.03 -6.44 -31.10
N THR A 394 3.34 -6.68 -31.18
CA THR A 394 3.97 -7.24 -32.37
C THR A 394 3.42 -8.63 -32.71
N GLY A 395 3.40 -8.96 -33.99
CA GLY A 395 2.90 -10.25 -34.42
C GLY A 395 3.00 -10.42 -35.95
N THR A 396 2.55 -11.58 -36.46
CA THR A 396 2.56 -11.93 -37.90
C THR A 396 1.37 -11.34 -38.66
N SER A 397 0.36 -10.82 -37.95
CA SER A 397 -0.81 -10.19 -38.55
C SER A 397 -0.45 -8.84 -39.20
N ALA A 398 -1.11 -8.50 -40.29
CA ALA A 398 -1.01 -7.18 -40.91
C ALA A 398 -1.49 -6.05 -39.95
N ASN A 399 -2.35 -6.38 -39.01
CA ASN A 399 -2.87 -5.47 -37.97
C ASN A 399 -2.05 -5.52 -36.66
N ALA A 400 -0.79 -5.93 -36.70
CA ALA A 400 0.09 -5.93 -35.54
C ALA A 400 0.99 -4.70 -35.51
N LEU A 401 1.39 -4.27 -34.33
CA LEU A 401 2.44 -3.27 -34.15
C LEU A 401 3.77 -3.79 -34.73
N LYS A 402 4.67 -2.88 -35.06
CA LYS A 402 6.02 -3.24 -35.52
C LYS A 402 7.07 -3.24 -34.42
N SER A 403 6.72 -2.70 -33.22
CA SER A 403 7.55 -2.75 -32.04
C SER A 403 6.66 -2.73 -30.79
N ASP A 404 7.03 -3.49 -29.77
CA ASP A 404 6.38 -3.48 -28.45
C ASP A 404 6.91 -2.38 -27.52
N ASN A 405 7.95 -1.66 -27.98
CA ASN A 405 8.54 -0.55 -27.23
C ASN A 405 7.85 0.77 -27.61
N ILE A 406 6.81 1.11 -26.84
CA ILE A 406 6.01 2.32 -27.06
C ILE A 406 6.71 3.52 -26.41
N LYS A 407 6.75 4.66 -27.10
CA LYS A 407 7.36 5.91 -26.62
C LYS A 407 6.36 7.04 -26.41
N CYS A 408 5.38 7.16 -27.28
CA CYS A 408 4.34 8.19 -27.15
C CYS A 408 3.00 7.71 -27.71
N ILE A 409 1.93 8.32 -27.22
CA ILE A 409 0.55 8.08 -27.65
C ILE A 409 -0.12 9.43 -27.84
N TRP A 410 -0.86 9.58 -28.92
CA TRP A 410 -1.77 10.71 -29.13
C TRP A 410 -3.11 10.20 -29.63
N THR A 411 -4.22 10.69 -29.01
CA THR A 411 -5.60 10.29 -29.31
C THR A 411 -6.32 11.40 -30.08
N ASP A 412 -6.91 11.07 -31.22
CA ASP A 412 -7.67 12.01 -32.03
C ASP A 412 -9.17 11.94 -31.71
N LYS A 413 -9.88 13.03 -32.01
CA LYS A 413 -11.34 13.14 -31.87
C LYS A 413 -12.14 12.20 -32.76
N ASP A 414 -11.54 11.68 -33.84
CA ASP A 414 -12.15 10.67 -34.74
C ASP A 414 -12.07 9.25 -34.19
N GLY A 415 -11.47 9.06 -33.00
CA GLY A 415 -11.20 7.75 -32.37
C GLY A 415 -9.97 7.04 -32.93
N SER A 416 -9.14 7.72 -33.74
CA SER A 416 -7.82 7.21 -34.13
C SER A 416 -6.83 7.40 -32.99
N VAL A 417 -5.96 6.41 -32.79
CA VAL A 417 -4.87 6.46 -31.82
C VAL A 417 -3.55 6.38 -32.57
N TYR A 418 -2.72 7.39 -32.44
CA TYR A 418 -1.38 7.44 -33.02
C TYR A 418 -0.36 6.99 -31.99
N ILE A 419 0.51 6.09 -32.36
CA ILE A 419 1.41 5.36 -31.49
C ILE A 419 2.83 5.52 -32.01
N GLY A 420 3.68 6.20 -31.26
CA GLY A 420 5.11 6.27 -31.54
C GLY A 420 5.85 5.13 -30.88
N THR A 421 6.73 4.48 -31.62
CA THR A 421 7.50 3.34 -31.14
C THR A 421 9.00 3.53 -31.33
N HIS A 422 9.80 2.80 -30.56
CA HIS A 422 11.22 2.68 -30.80
C HIS A 422 11.46 1.57 -31.85
N GLY A 423 12.08 1.93 -32.95
CA GLY A 423 12.45 1.00 -34.05
C GLY A 423 11.32 0.59 -34.98
N GLY A 424 10.05 0.80 -34.63
CA GLY A 424 8.87 0.41 -35.40
C GLY A 424 8.17 1.55 -36.14
N GLY A 425 8.69 2.77 -36.09
CA GLY A 425 8.06 3.96 -36.66
C GLY A 425 6.86 4.47 -35.89
N MET A 426 5.92 5.07 -36.60
CA MET A 426 4.64 5.54 -36.09
C MET A 426 3.53 4.62 -36.63
N SER A 427 2.57 4.27 -35.76
CA SER A 427 1.36 3.53 -36.15
C SER A 427 0.11 4.32 -35.89
N ARG A 428 -0.92 4.17 -36.75
CA ARG A 428 -2.30 4.65 -36.53
C ARG A 428 -3.19 3.45 -36.28
N LEU A 429 -3.79 3.39 -35.11
CA LEU A 429 -4.80 2.40 -34.75
C LEU A 429 -6.19 3.03 -34.91
N HIS A 430 -7.01 2.46 -35.77
CA HIS A 430 -8.44 2.75 -35.85
C HIS A 430 -9.17 1.93 -34.81
N HIS A 431 -9.39 2.48 -33.62
CA HIS A 431 -9.85 1.73 -32.44
C HIS A 431 -11.14 0.93 -32.70
N ARG A 432 -12.12 1.49 -33.42
CA ARG A 432 -13.40 0.81 -33.70
C ARG A 432 -13.27 -0.41 -34.60
N SER A 433 -12.33 -0.43 -35.53
CA SER A 433 -12.12 -1.53 -36.48
C SER A 433 -10.98 -2.46 -36.10
N GLY A 434 -10.09 -2.02 -35.17
CA GLY A 434 -8.85 -2.72 -34.82
C GLY A 434 -7.78 -2.68 -35.92
N ARG A 435 -7.99 -1.90 -36.99
CA ARG A 435 -7.03 -1.77 -38.09
C ARG A 435 -5.83 -0.94 -37.65
N ILE A 436 -4.63 -1.43 -37.91
CA ILE A 436 -3.36 -0.73 -37.66
C ILE A 436 -2.65 -0.45 -38.98
N GLU A 437 -2.29 0.80 -39.18
CA GLU A 437 -1.46 1.28 -40.28
C GLU A 437 -0.12 1.74 -39.71
N THR A 438 1.00 1.39 -40.38
CA THR A 438 2.34 1.76 -39.91
C THR A 438 3.05 2.63 -40.92
N TYR A 439 3.70 3.67 -40.45
CA TYR A 439 4.42 4.67 -41.21
C TYR A 439 5.87 4.68 -40.76
N SER A 440 6.79 4.54 -41.74
CA SER A 440 8.24 4.58 -41.49
C SER A 440 8.79 5.96 -41.86
N PHE A 441 9.77 6.40 -41.09
CA PHE A 441 10.47 7.65 -41.39
C PHE A 441 11.28 7.52 -42.68
N PRO A 442 11.29 8.54 -43.55
CA PRO A 442 12.09 8.53 -44.76
C PRO A 442 13.59 8.26 -44.46
N HIS A 443 14.20 7.39 -45.24
CA HIS A 443 15.62 7.03 -45.13
C HIS A 443 16.07 6.46 -43.77
N SER A 444 15.14 6.00 -42.95
CA SER A 444 15.45 5.46 -41.62
C SER A 444 16.01 4.04 -41.69
N THR A 445 16.88 3.71 -40.75
CA THR A 445 17.29 2.34 -40.40
C THR A 445 16.35 1.77 -39.32
N SER A 446 16.51 0.52 -38.92
CA SER A 446 15.73 -0.07 -37.85
C SER A 446 15.83 0.71 -36.50
N LEU A 447 16.97 1.33 -36.23
CA LEU A 447 17.16 2.14 -35.02
C LEU A 447 16.57 3.54 -35.17
N THR A 448 16.84 4.21 -36.29
CA THR A 448 16.39 5.59 -36.55
C THR A 448 14.92 5.69 -36.91
N ASN A 449 14.24 4.56 -37.19
CA ASN A 449 12.80 4.47 -37.42
C ASN A 449 12.04 4.55 -36.10
N SER A 450 12.28 5.61 -35.32
CA SER A 450 11.74 5.78 -33.96
C SER A 450 11.01 7.10 -33.79
N CYS A 451 9.81 7.03 -33.20
CA CYS A 451 8.95 8.16 -32.90
C CYS A 451 8.84 8.35 -31.38
N TYR A 452 9.23 9.52 -30.89
CA TYR A 452 9.26 9.83 -29.44
C TYR A 452 8.20 10.82 -29.00
N SER A 453 7.68 11.64 -29.91
CA SER A 453 6.75 12.70 -29.57
C SER A 453 5.77 12.99 -30.70
N LEU A 454 4.51 13.27 -30.33
CA LEU A 454 3.42 13.60 -31.24
C LEU A 454 2.68 14.84 -30.75
N LEU A 455 2.36 15.78 -31.67
CA LEU A 455 1.61 16.98 -31.34
C LEU A 455 0.64 17.31 -32.48
N ASP A 456 -0.61 17.64 -32.17
CA ASP A 456 -1.60 18.04 -33.17
C ASP A 456 -1.19 19.34 -33.88
N GLY A 457 -1.20 19.36 -35.21
CA GLY A 457 -0.89 20.51 -36.03
C GLY A 457 -2.01 21.54 -36.14
N THR A 458 -3.25 21.20 -35.72
CA THR A 458 -4.48 22.03 -35.85
C THR A 458 -5.03 22.20 -37.27
N ASP A 459 -4.32 21.73 -38.30
CA ASP A 459 -4.64 21.88 -39.73
C ASP A 459 -4.83 20.53 -40.44
N GLY A 460 -5.15 19.46 -39.69
CA GLY A 460 -5.24 18.09 -40.22
C GLY A 460 -3.90 17.37 -40.29
N THR A 461 -2.85 17.97 -39.70
CA THR A 461 -1.52 17.36 -39.62
C THR A 461 -1.14 16.97 -38.18
N LEU A 462 -0.11 16.15 -38.02
CA LEU A 462 0.61 15.93 -36.78
C LEU A 462 2.06 16.36 -36.92
N TRP A 463 2.59 17.06 -35.95
CA TRP A 463 4.02 17.22 -35.77
C TRP A 463 4.56 15.95 -35.12
N VAL A 464 5.61 15.42 -35.67
CA VAL A 464 6.18 14.12 -35.28
C VAL A 464 7.64 14.30 -34.93
N GLY A 465 8.00 14.10 -33.68
CA GLY A 465 9.35 14.11 -33.17
C GLY A 465 9.95 12.71 -33.29
N GLY A 466 10.98 12.57 -34.12
CA GLY A 466 11.67 11.30 -34.32
C GLY A 466 13.11 11.33 -33.82
N MET A 467 13.76 10.18 -33.93
CA MET A 467 15.19 10.06 -33.66
C MET A 467 16.06 10.80 -34.68
N SER A 468 15.53 11.04 -35.88
CA SER A 468 16.24 11.69 -36.99
C SER A 468 15.69 13.08 -37.29
N GLY A 469 15.03 13.74 -36.34
CA GLY A 469 14.56 15.11 -36.50
C GLY A 469 13.06 15.29 -36.41
N LEU A 470 12.61 16.46 -36.87
CA LEU A 470 11.21 16.87 -36.85
C LEU A 470 10.53 16.58 -38.20
N TYR A 471 9.38 15.90 -38.13
CA TYR A 471 8.57 15.49 -39.28
C TYR A 471 7.15 16.03 -39.18
N LEU A 472 6.46 16.01 -40.33
CA LEU A 472 5.04 16.35 -40.46
C LEU A 472 4.31 15.14 -41.04
N PHE A 473 3.22 14.75 -40.42
CA PHE A 473 2.32 13.71 -40.88
C PHE A 473 0.98 14.30 -41.31
N ASP A 474 0.57 14.08 -42.55
CA ASP A 474 -0.74 14.45 -43.06
C ASP A 474 -1.75 13.34 -42.74
N LYS A 475 -2.77 13.65 -41.94
CA LYS A 475 -3.77 12.68 -41.46
C LYS A 475 -4.70 12.17 -42.57
N GLN A 476 -4.85 12.92 -43.67
CA GLN A 476 -5.72 12.55 -44.80
C GLN A 476 -5.00 11.65 -45.80
N THR A 477 -3.79 12.04 -46.17
CA THR A 477 -3.01 11.29 -47.20
C THR A 477 -2.20 10.16 -46.60
N GLY A 478 -1.88 10.22 -45.30
CA GLY A 478 -0.98 9.29 -44.62
C GLY A 478 0.50 9.54 -44.95
N GLU A 479 0.83 10.69 -45.52
CA GLU A 479 2.20 11.03 -45.87
C GLU A 479 2.99 11.51 -44.66
N LEU A 480 4.14 10.89 -44.41
CA LEU A 480 5.10 11.31 -43.38
C LEU A 480 6.33 11.92 -44.08
N SER A 481 6.53 13.21 -43.93
CA SER A 481 7.61 13.96 -44.61
C SER A 481 8.37 14.84 -43.63
N GLN A 482 9.58 15.28 -44.00
CA GLN A 482 10.37 16.17 -43.15
C GLN A 482 9.66 17.52 -42.97
N HIS A 483 9.55 18.00 -41.72
CA HIS A 483 8.88 19.24 -41.41
C HIS A 483 9.51 20.46 -42.06
N PRO A 484 8.75 21.43 -42.58
CA PRO A 484 9.30 22.63 -43.24
C PRO A 484 10.27 23.43 -42.34
N LEU A 485 10.06 23.42 -41.03
CA LEU A 485 10.98 24.06 -40.08
C LEU A 485 12.34 23.35 -40.04
N ALA A 486 12.37 22.02 -40.06
CA ALA A 486 13.63 21.26 -40.08
C ALA A 486 14.42 21.55 -41.34
N LYS A 487 13.74 21.69 -42.52
CA LYS A 487 14.40 22.10 -43.79
C LYS A 487 15.08 23.46 -43.70
N LYS A 488 14.49 24.41 -42.89
CA LYS A 488 15.06 25.75 -42.68
C LYS A 488 16.11 25.81 -41.59
N HIS A 489 15.96 24.99 -40.57
CA HIS A 489 16.80 25.02 -39.35
C HIS A 489 17.45 23.65 -39.15
N LYS A 490 18.68 23.52 -39.60
CA LYS A 490 19.42 22.25 -39.57
C LYS A 490 19.58 21.62 -38.20
N LYS A 491 19.45 22.41 -37.11
CA LYS A 491 19.44 21.91 -35.75
C LYS A 491 18.19 21.10 -35.37
N LEU A 492 17.15 21.09 -36.22
CA LEU A 492 15.99 20.22 -36.10
C LEU A 492 16.01 19.05 -37.09
N GLU A 493 17.08 18.94 -37.88
CA GLU A 493 17.37 17.86 -38.81
C GLU A 493 18.41 16.91 -38.18
N ASN A 494 18.20 15.61 -38.24
CA ASN A 494 19.10 14.59 -37.69
C ASN A 494 19.42 14.73 -36.18
N VAL A 495 18.49 15.22 -35.41
CA VAL A 495 18.56 15.35 -33.93
C VAL A 495 17.40 14.62 -33.30
N LEU A 496 17.62 13.99 -32.15
CA LEU A 496 16.54 13.34 -31.44
C LEU A 496 15.62 14.40 -30.81
N ILE A 497 14.33 14.34 -31.17
CA ILE A 497 13.26 15.17 -30.56
C ILE A 497 12.57 14.37 -29.47
N TYR A 498 12.81 14.72 -28.22
CA TYR A 498 12.21 14.06 -27.08
C TYR A 498 10.76 14.47 -26.85
N THR A 499 10.47 15.78 -26.98
CA THR A 499 9.15 16.33 -26.66
C THR A 499 8.72 17.44 -27.58
N LEU A 500 7.42 17.46 -27.86
CA LEU A 500 6.69 18.53 -28.55
C LEU A 500 5.53 18.93 -27.66
N PHE A 501 5.45 20.20 -27.29
CA PHE A 501 4.40 20.70 -26.39
C PHE A 501 3.85 22.02 -26.90
N ARG A 502 2.51 22.15 -26.92
CA ARG A 502 1.81 23.42 -27.24
C ARG A 502 1.29 24.02 -25.94
N ASP A 503 1.76 25.23 -25.62
CA ASP A 503 1.29 25.95 -24.46
C ASP A 503 -0.07 26.65 -24.72
N SER A 504 -0.67 27.19 -23.66
CA SER A 504 -1.97 27.88 -23.70
C SER A 504 -1.98 29.13 -24.60
N LYS A 505 -0.81 29.68 -24.92
CA LYS A 505 -0.62 30.81 -25.87
C LYS A 505 -0.43 30.34 -27.32
N GLY A 506 -0.51 29.05 -27.58
CA GLY A 506 -0.35 28.47 -28.90
C GLY A 506 1.10 28.36 -29.39
N ARG A 507 2.09 28.63 -28.53
CA ARG A 507 3.51 28.49 -28.85
C ARG A 507 3.88 27.01 -28.77
N ILE A 508 4.83 26.59 -29.60
CA ILE A 508 5.29 25.19 -29.62
C ILE A 508 6.69 25.12 -29.05
N TRP A 509 6.85 24.32 -28.02
CA TRP A 509 8.11 24.00 -27.35
C TRP A 509 8.65 22.69 -27.95
N ILE A 510 9.92 22.67 -28.35
CA ILE A 510 10.57 21.54 -28.99
C ILE A 510 11.80 21.18 -28.18
N GLY A 511 11.73 20.09 -27.42
CA GLY A 511 12.85 19.57 -26.62
C GLY A 511 13.66 18.56 -27.42
N THR A 512 14.96 18.76 -27.49
CA THR A 512 15.88 17.90 -28.23
C THR A 512 16.98 17.34 -27.34
N GLU A 513 17.82 16.46 -27.87
CA GLU A 513 19.01 15.96 -27.18
C GLU A 513 20.13 17.03 -27.01
N GLU A 514 19.99 18.17 -27.68
CA GLU A 514 21.03 19.22 -27.67
C GLU A 514 20.55 20.55 -27.10
N SER A 515 19.25 20.88 -27.24
CA SER A 515 18.69 22.20 -26.93
C SER A 515 17.19 22.18 -26.73
N LEU A 516 16.65 23.29 -26.25
CA LEU A 516 15.23 23.59 -26.22
C LEU A 516 14.94 24.72 -27.22
N PHE A 517 13.92 24.54 -28.04
CA PHE A 517 13.46 25.56 -28.99
C PHE A 517 12.04 25.99 -28.69
N LEU A 518 11.76 27.26 -28.96
CA LEU A 518 10.43 27.86 -28.91
C LEU A 518 10.02 28.36 -30.30
N TYR A 519 8.92 27.82 -30.84
CA TYR A 519 8.33 28.29 -32.08
C TYR A 519 7.07 29.11 -31.80
N ALA A 520 7.10 30.39 -32.17
CA ALA A 520 6.03 31.34 -31.95
C ALA A 520 5.96 32.36 -33.08
N GLY A 521 4.76 32.67 -33.58
CA GLY A 521 4.55 33.70 -34.61
C GLY A 521 5.37 33.49 -35.89
N GLY A 522 5.61 32.25 -36.29
CA GLY A 522 6.42 31.89 -37.48
C GLY A 522 7.93 31.95 -37.30
N LYS A 523 8.39 32.29 -36.09
CA LYS A 523 9.82 32.34 -35.73
C LYS A 523 10.21 31.18 -34.82
N LEU A 524 11.39 30.63 -35.04
CA LEU A 524 12.02 29.63 -34.20
C LEU A 524 13.14 30.29 -33.39
N GLU A 525 13.12 30.18 -32.10
CA GLU A 525 14.13 30.66 -31.16
C GLU A 525 14.75 29.49 -30.41
N GLU A 526 16.07 29.46 -30.32
CA GLU A 526 16.79 28.51 -29.48
C GLU A 526 16.97 29.11 -28.09
N LEU A 527 16.52 28.38 -27.06
CA LEU A 527 16.55 28.83 -25.67
C LEU A 527 17.74 28.20 -24.95
N HIS A 528 18.55 29.05 -24.34
CA HIS A 528 19.69 28.60 -23.55
C HIS A 528 19.30 28.50 -22.07
N LEU A 529 19.23 27.27 -21.56
CA LEU A 529 18.79 26.97 -20.20
C LEU A 529 19.85 27.25 -19.11
N SER A 530 21.10 27.54 -19.45
CA SER A 530 22.16 27.75 -18.46
C SER A 530 22.31 29.22 -18.05
N SER A 531 22.20 29.51 -16.75
CA SER A 531 22.58 30.80 -16.14
C SER A 531 24.07 30.91 -15.82
N SER A 532 24.88 29.90 -16.06
CA SER A 532 26.29 29.79 -15.69
C SER A 532 27.17 29.61 -16.92
N ALA A 533 28.13 30.52 -17.11
CA ALA A 533 29.15 30.47 -18.17
C ALA A 533 30.10 29.25 -18.10
N TYR A 534 29.94 28.39 -17.10
CA TYR A 534 30.77 27.21 -16.85
C TYR A 534 30.16 25.88 -17.32
N LEU A 535 28.88 25.84 -17.67
CA LEU A 535 28.24 24.65 -18.22
C LEU A 535 28.05 24.81 -19.74
N HIS A 536 29.13 24.66 -20.52
CA HIS A 536 29.07 24.49 -21.97
C HIS A 536 28.63 23.07 -22.37
N GLY A 537 27.78 22.39 -21.58
CA GLY A 537 27.21 21.09 -21.91
C GLY A 537 25.89 21.23 -22.65
N LEU A 538 25.66 20.33 -23.60
CA LEU A 538 24.35 20.17 -24.25
C LEU A 538 23.31 19.80 -23.18
N ILE A 539 22.25 20.59 -23.05
CA ILE A 539 21.16 20.31 -22.11
C ILE A 539 20.05 19.62 -22.86
N GLN A 540 19.86 18.35 -22.56
CA GLN A 540 18.76 17.54 -23.10
C GLN A 540 17.44 17.95 -22.43
N ALA A 541 16.44 18.33 -23.21
CA ALA A 541 15.10 18.66 -22.71
C ALA A 541 14.15 17.48 -23.01
N PHE A 542 13.79 16.72 -21.96
CA PHE A 542 13.04 15.48 -22.09
C PHE A 542 11.53 15.68 -22.11
N CYS A 543 11.03 16.63 -21.32
CA CYS A 543 9.61 16.91 -21.22
C CYS A 543 9.35 18.40 -20.98
N VAL A 544 8.18 18.86 -21.43
CA VAL A 544 7.71 20.22 -21.20
C VAL A 544 6.24 20.16 -20.78
N GLN A 545 5.86 20.93 -19.77
CA GLN A 545 4.50 21.01 -19.27
C GLN A 545 4.19 22.44 -18.82
N GLU A 546 2.93 22.88 -18.98
CA GLU A 546 2.41 24.13 -18.44
C GLU A 546 1.58 23.87 -17.19
N ASP A 547 1.79 24.63 -16.12
CA ASP A 547 0.99 24.53 -14.90
C ASP A 547 -0.25 25.45 -14.95
N SER A 548 -1.11 25.38 -13.93
CA SER A 548 -2.33 26.19 -13.81
C SER A 548 -2.08 27.71 -13.66
N ARG A 549 -0.81 28.12 -13.42
CA ARG A 549 -0.37 29.51 -13.34
C ARG A 549 0.26 30.00 -14.65
N HIS A 550 0.22 29.15 -15.70
CA HIS A 550 0.86 29.39 -17.00
C HIS A 550 2.39 29.49 -16.93
N GLU A 551 3.01 28.86 -15.92
CA GLU A 551 4.44 28.69 -15.84
C GLU A 551 4.83 27.42 -16.61
N ILE A 552 5.90 27.48 -17.40
CA ILE A 552 6.36 26.34 -18.20
C ILE A 552 7.45 25.59 -17.45
N TRP A 553 7.24 24.31 -17.23
CA TRP A 553 8.17 23.42 -16.55
C TRP A 553 8.87 22.53 -17.55
N ILE A 554 10.20 22.42 -17.48
CA ILE A 554 11.04 21.65 -18.38
C ILE A 554 11.88 20.67 -17.55
N GLY A 555 11.66 19.37 -17.75
CA GLY A 555 12.53 18.32 -17.22
C GLY A 555 13.73 18.11 -18.15
N SER A 556 14.91 18.06 -17.56
CA SER A 556 16.17 18.02 -18.34
C SER A 556 17.19 17.05 -17.74
N SER A 557 18.32 16.89 -18.44
CA SER A 557 19.50 16.12 -17.97
C SER A 557 20.26 16.81 -16.81
N THR A 558 19.89 18.04 -16.44
CA THR A 558 20.61 18.84 -15.43
C THR A 558 19.69 19.40 -14.34
N GLY A 559 18.44 18.96 -14.28
CA GLY A 559 17.47 19.40 -13.31
C GLY A 559 16.14 19.83 -13.91
N LEU A 560 15.32 20.44 -13.08
CA LEU A 560 14.00 20.95 -13.44
C LEU A 560 14.08 22.47 -13.62
N TYR A 561 13.68 22.96 -14.78
CA TYR A 561 13.60 24.39 -15.09
C TYR A 561 12.14 24.85 -15.05
N CYS A 562 11.93 26.06 -14.53
CA CYS A 562 10.65 26.75 -14.57
C CYS A 562 10.83 28.09 -15.29
N TYR A 563 10.06 28.30 -16.35
CA TYR A 563 10.01 29.54 -17.10
C TYR A 563 8.76 30.35 -16.75
N LYS A 564 8.97 31.56 -16.27
CA LYS A 564 7.91 32.49 -15.94
C LYS A 564 8.05 33.75 -16.78
N GLU A 565 7.19 33.92 -17.73
CA GLU A 565 7.20 35.09 -18.61
C GLU A 565 6.93 36.40 -17.84
N GLY A 566 7.69 37.45 -18.15
CA GLY A 566 7.54 38.76 -17.50
C GLY A 566 8.13 38.89 -16.10
N ALA A 567 8.72 37.84 -15.55
CA ALA A 567 9.46 37.92 -14.28
C ALA A 567 10.85 38.56 -14.49
N PRO A 568 11.43 39.28 -13.49
CA PRO A 568 12.78 39.84 -13.58
C PRO A 568 13.87 38.81 -13.88
N THR A 569 13.66 37.58 -13.36
CA THR A 569 14.41 36.38 -13.71
C THR A 569 13.41 35.39 -14.33
N ALA A 570 13.38 35.32 -15.66
CA ALA A 570 12.40 34.47 -16.37
C ALA A 570 12.59 32.98 -16.08
N TRP A 571 13.78 32.55 -15.71
CA TRP A 571 14.17 31.16 -15.46
C TRP A 571 14.50 30.91 -14.00
N LYS A 572 13.98 29.81 -13.43
CA LYS A 572 14.43 29.20 -12.18
C LYS A 572 14.92 27.80 -12.49
N HIS A 573 15.96 27.37 -11.82
CA HIS A 573 16.57 26.05 -11.95
C HIS A 573 16.58 25.35 -10.60
N TYR A 574 16.04 24.14 -10.55
CA TYR A 574 15.98 23.29 -9.37
C TYR A 574 16.82 22.05 -9.59
N THR A 575 17.59 21.67 -8.58
CA THR A 575 18.51 20.53 -8.57
C THR A 575 18.35 19.70 -7.30
N MET A 576 19.15 18.66 -7.13
CA MET A 576 19.24 17.89 -5.88
C MET A 576 19.54 18.80 -4.67
N LYS A 577 20.25 19.91 -4.85
CA LYS A 577 20.53 20.91 -3.78
C LYS A 577 19.24 21.61 -3.30
N ASP A 578 18.23 21.67 -4.14
CA ASP A 578 16.94 22.28 -3.86
C ASP A 578 15.88 21.25 -3.41
N GLY A 579 16.28 19.98 -3.25
CA GLY A 579 15.44 18.91 -2.76
C GLY A 579 14.91 17.94 -3.82
N LEU A 580 15.37 18.01 -5.07
CA LEU A 580 15.04 16.99 -6.05
C LEU A 580 15.75 15.66 -5.71
N PRO A 581 15.11 14.50 -5.94
CA PRO A 581 15.73 13.19 -5.71
C PRO A 581 16.85 12.88 -6.70
N ASN A 582 16.82 13.49 -7.89
CA ASN A 582 17.81 13.34 -8.96
C ASN A 582 17.80 14.60 -9.85
N ASP A 583 18.93 14.91 -10.51
CA ASP A 583 19.01 15.99 -11.51
C ASP A 583 18.58 15.54 -12.92
N PHE A 584 18.43 14.26 -13.15
CA PHE A 584 17.90 13.71 -14.41
C PHE A 584 16.38 13.57 -14.30
N ILE A 585 15.62 14.51 -14.86
CA ILE A 585 14.15 14.65 -14.70
C ILE A 585 13.43 14.36 -16.02
#